data_f6b4308ab7ca9747e7af0ed4af8ab2cf
#
_entry.id   f6b4308ab7ca9747e7af0ed4af8ab2cf
#
_cell.length_a   1.000
_cell.length_b   1.000
_cell.length_c   1.000
_cell.angle_alpha   90.00
_cell.angle_beta   90.00
_cell.angle_gamma   90.00
#
_symmetry.space_group_name_H-M   'P 1'
#
loop_
_entity.id
_entity.type
_entity.pdbx_description
1 polymer ?
#
loop_
_entity_poly.entity_id
_entity_poly.type
_entity_poly.pdbx_seq_one_letter_code
_entity_poly.pdbx_strand_id
1 'polypeptide(L)'
;SAHEIGLICALEQGNYNYMDRAKMEPREALLAAYDADIFLSSANAMTDDGVLVNIDGNANRVSCIAQGPKKVVFIVGINKICSDIDSAMKRARNVAATANTQRFDIKTPCKITGKCSDCKSPDTICCQFLITRYSRHPERIHVILVNEDLGF
;
A
#
# COMPACT_ATOMS: atom_id res chain seq x y z
N SER A 1 8.73 2.24 0.30
CA SER A 1 9.48 1.01 -0.12
C SER A 1 10.09 1.15 -1.51
N ALA A 2 9.31 1.36 -2.58
CA ALA A 2 9.87 1.44 -3.94
C ALA A 2 10.87 2.60 -4.14
N HIS A 3 10.67 3.73 -3.48
CA HIS A 3 11.62 4.85 -3.49
C HIS A 3 12.92 4.51 -2.76
N GLU A 4 12.83 3.84 -1.61
CA GLU A 4 13.99 3.51 -0.76
C GLU A 4 14.98 2.57 -1.44
N ILE A 5 14.47 1.63 -2.25
CA ILE A 5 15.32 0.71 -3.04
C ILE A 5 15.76 1.28 -4.41
N GLY A 6 15.49 2.55 -4.69
CA GLY A 6 15.86 3.20 -5.96
C GLY A 6 15.05 2.77 -7.19
N LEU A 7 14.00 1.95 -7.03
CA LEU A 7 13.19 1.45 -8.15
C LEU A 7 12.53 2.59 -8.93
N ILE A 8 12.00 3.60 -8.26
CA ILE A 8 11.35 4.72 -8.94
C ILE A 8 12.37 5.48 -9.81
N CYS A 9 13.55 5.75 -9.30
CA CYS A 9 14.62 6.39 -10.07
C CYS A 9 15.00 5.56 -11.30
N ALA A 10 15.13 4.24 -11.15
CA ALA A 10 15.42 3.35 -12.26
C ALA A 10 14.30 3.33 -13.32
N LEU A 11 13.04 3.42 -12.91
CA LEU A 11 11.91 3.48 -13.84
C LEU A 11 11.85 4.82 -14.60
N GLU A 12 12.15 5.92 -13.93
CA GLU A 12 12.18 7.26 -14.55
C GLU A 12 13.33 7.40 -15.55
N GLN A 13 14.46 6.74 -15.32
CA GLN A 13 15.63 6.78 -16.18
C GLN A 13 15.62 5.70 -17.28
N GLY A 14 14.80 4.67 -17.12
CA GLY A 14 14.69 3.54 -18.03
C GLY A 14 13.75 3.82 -19.21
N ASN A 15 13.74 2.90 -20.17
CA ASN A 15 12.82 2.94 -21.31
C ASN A 15 11.48 2.29 -20.93
N TYR A 16 10.78 2.88 -19.95
CA TYR A 16 9.49 2.44 -19.45
C TYR A 16 8.46 3.56 -19.61
N ASN A 17 7.22 3.19 -19.91
CA ASN A 17 6.08 4.12 -19.79
C ASN A 17 5.65 4.22 -18.33
N TYR A 18 6.50 4.85 -17.52
CA TYR A 18 6.25 5.02 -16.08
C TYR A 18 5.34 6.24 -15.84
N MET A 19 4.22 6.01 -15.16
CA MET A 19 3.27 7.04 -14.76
C MET A 19 3.41 7.31 -13.26
N ASP A 20 3.93 8.49 -12.92
CA ASP A 20 4.04 8.95 -11.55
C ASP A 20 2.74 9.66 -11.13
N ARG A 21 1.95 9.00 -10.29
CA ARG A 21 0.71 9.56 -9.77
C ARG A 21 0.88 10.91 -9.05
N ALA A 22 2.06 11.20 -8.52
CA ALA A 22 2.32 12.47 -7.84
C ALA A 22 2.39 13.66 -8.80
N LYS A 23 2.58 13.40 -10.10
CA LYS A 23 2.66 14.38 -11.18
C LYS A 23 1.36 14.48 -12.00
N MET A 24 0.30 13.77 -11.59
CA MET A 24 -0.98 13.68 -12.31
C MET A 24 -2.14 14.13 -11.44
N GLU A 25 -3.23 14.59 -12.10
CA GLU A 25 -4.50 14.78 -11.42
C GLU A 25 -4.98 13.44 -10.78
N PRO A 26 -5.54 13.48 -9.54
CA PRO A 26 -5.86 12.25 -8.80
C PRO A 26 -6.78 11.29 -9.55
N ARG A 27 -7.78 11.82 -10.28
CA ARG A 27 -8.70 10.98 -11.05
C ARG A 27 -8.05 10.40 -12.30
N GLU A 28 -7.24 11.16 -13.01
CA GLU A 28 -6.49 10.69 -14.17
C GLU A 28 -5.49 9.60 -13.76
N ALA A 29 -4.76 9.81 -12.68
CA ALA A 29 -3.84 8.83 -12.13
C ALA A 29 -4.55 7.50 -11.78
N LEU A 30 -5.76 7.57 -11.23
CA LEU A 30 -6.55 6.38 -10.92
C LEU A 30 -6.99 5.64 -12.17
N LEU A 31 -7.53 6.35 -13.16
CA LEU A 31 -7.97 5.75 -14.43
C LEU A 31 -6.79 5.14 -15.19
N ALA A 32 -5.67 5.85 -15.26
CA ALA A 32 -4.44 5.36 -15.87
C ALA A 32 -3.90 4.11 -15.14
N ALA A 33 -4.01 4.07 -13.81
CA ALA A 33 -3.60 2.90 -13.03
C ALA A 33 -4.47 1.67 -13.32
N TYR A 34 -5.77 1.85 -13.58
CA TYR A 34 -6.67 0.75 -13.95
C TYR A 34 -6.33 0.15 -15.31
N ASP A 35 -5.89 0.97 -16.26
CA ASP A 35 -5.51 0.56 -17.61
C ASP A 35 -4.05 0.09 -17.74
N ALA A 36 -3.27 0.27 -16.69
CA ALA A 36 -1.86 -0.08 -16.68
C ALA A 36 -1.63 -1.59 -16.82
N ASP A 37 -0.54 -1.97 -17.48
CA ASP A 37 -0.10 -3.37 -17.51
C ASP A 37 0.39 -3.82 -16.13
N ILE A 38 1.06 -2.93 -15.39
CA ILE A 38 1.62 -3.22 -14.08
C ILE A 38 1.29 -2.07 -13.12
N PHE A 39 0.77 -2.42 -11.95
CA PHE A 39 0.60 -1.51 -10.82
C PHE A 39 1.60 -1.84 -9.72
N LEU A 40 2.47 -0.90 -9.41
CA LEU A 40 3.44 -1.05 -8.33
C LEU A 40 2.83 -0.59 -7.01
N SER A 41 2.91 -1.42 -5.99
CA SER A 41 2.38 -1.14 -4.67
C SER A 41 3.27 -1.67 -3.55
N SER A 42 2.86 -1.41 -2.32
CA SER A 42 3.37 -2.07 -1.12
C SER A 42 2.20 -2.42 -0.21
N ALA A 43 2.40 -3.36 0.69
CA ALA A 43 1.42 -3.69 1.72
C ALA A 43 1.66 -2.89 3.00
N ASN A 44 0.61 -2.73 3.83
CA ASN A 44 0.73 -2.23 5.19
C ASN A 44 1.20 -3.33 6.15
N ALA A 45 0.85 -4.57 5.85
CA ALA A 45 1.36 -5.78 6.49
C ALA A 45 1.16 -6.97 5.56
N MET A 46 1.89 -8.05 5.81
CA MET A 46 1.72 -9.33 5.13
C MET A 46 1.92 -10.45 6.17
N THR A 47 1.15 -11.53 6.06
CA THR A 47 1.38 -12.72 6.86
C THR A 47 2.50 -13.58 6.25
N ASP A 48 3.07 -14.48 7.04
CA ASP A 48 4.12 -15.40 6.59
C ASP A 48 3.62 -16.40 5.53
N ASP A 49 2.31 -16.70 5.52
CA ASP A 49 1.64 -17.48 4.49
C ASP A 49 1.14 -16.67 3.27
N GLY A 50 1.46 -15.36 3.20
CA GLY A 50 1.28 -14.53 2.01
C GLY A 50 -0.02 -13.72 1.95
N VAL A 51 -0.81 -13.64 3.01
CA VAL A 51 -2.01 -12.77 3.05
C VAL A 51 -1.60 -11.31 3.17
N LEU A 52 -2.04 -10.46 2.25
CA LEU A 52 -1.72 -9.04 2.23
C LEU A 52 -2.81 -8.21 2.91
N VAL A 53 -2.39 -7.25 3.74
CA VAL A 53 -3.29 -6.29 4.40
C VAL A 53 -2.97 -4.87 3.94
N ASN A 54 -3.99 -4.19 3.43
CA ASN A 54 -3.89 -2.82 2.96
C ASN A 54 -5.01 -1.95 3.56
N ILE A 55 -4.67 -0.74 4.00
CA ILE A 55 -5.59 0.27 4.54
C ILE A 55 -5.50 1.52 3.69
N ASP A 56 -6.64 2.05 3.25
CA ASP A 56 -6.74 3.29 2.48
C ASP A 56 -7.81 4.24 3.01
N GLY A 57 -7.61 5.55 2.78
CA GLY A 57 -8.62 6.58 3.03
C GLY A 57 -9.59 6.71 1.86
N ASN A 58 -9.09 6.82 0.65
CA ASN A 58 -9.87 7.11 -0.57
C ASN A 58 -10.08 5.90 -1.48
N ALA A 59 -9.75 4.69 -1.04
CA ALA A 59 -9.82 3.45 -1.83
C ALA A 59 -9.00 3.45 -3.13
N ASN A 60 -8.22 4.46 -3.41
CA ASN A 60 -7.50 4.61 -4.68
C ASN A 60 -6.47 3.49 -4.93
N ARG A 61 -5.73 3.06 -3.90
CA ARG A 61 -4.79 1.96 -3.99
C ARG A 61 -5.47 0.60 -3.88
N VAL A 62 -6.35 0.43 -2.89
CA VAL A 62 -7.01 -0.86 -2.66
C VAL A 62 -7.94 -1.24 -3.81
N SER A 63 -8.54 -0.27 -4.52
CA SER A 63 -9.33 -0.55 -5.71
C SER A 63 -8.47 -1.13 -6.85
N CYS A 64 -7.29 -0.58 -7.11
CA CYS A 64 -6.35 -1.11 -8.10
C CYS A 64 -5.81 -2.49 -7.71
N ILE A 65 -5.61 -2.74 -6.40
CA ILE A 65 -5.20 -4.05 -5.90
C ILE A 65 -6.31 -5.09 -6.09
N ALA A 66 -7.55 -4.74 -5.68
CA ALA A 66 -8.69 -5.64 -5.75
C ALA A 66 -9.12 -5.92 -7.20
N GLN A 67 -9.16 -4.86 -8.02
CA GLN A 67 -9.62 -4.88 -9.41
C GLN A 67 -8.77 -3.88 -10.22
N GLY A 68 -8.74 -3.96 -11.53
CA GLY A 68 -8.08 -2.99 -12.40
C GLY A 68 -6.88 -3.61 -13.12
N PRO A 69 -5.63 -3.19 -12.88
CA PRO A 69 -4.47 -3.52 -13.71
C PRO A 69 -4.25 -5.03 -13.88
N LYS A 70 -3.68 -5.41 -15.02
CA LYS A 70 -3.42 -6.82 -15.37
C LYS A 70 -2.50 -7.49 -14.34
N LYS A 71 -1.50 -6.75 -13.84
CA LYS A 71 -0.57 -7.23 -12.82
C LYS A 71 -0.44 -6.23 -11.69
N VAL A 72 -0.33 -6.73 -10.47
CA VAL A 72 -0.01 -5.95 -9.28
C VAL A 72 1.28 -6.50 -8.68
N VAL A 73 2.31 -5.68 -8.61
CA VAL A 73 3.60 -6.06 -8.04
C VAL A 73 3.78 -5.34 -6.71
N PHE A 74 3.84 -6.12 -5.64
CA PHE A 74 4.10 -5.63 -4.29
C PHE A 74 5.59 -5.70 -3.98
N ILE A 75 6.13 -4.60 -3.46
CA ILE A 75 7.47 -4.54 -2.88
C ILE A 75 7.28 -4.45 -1.38
N VAL A 76 7.69 -5.48 -0.67
CA VAL A 76 7.43 -5.66 0.76
C VAL A 76 8.74 -5.89 1.49
N GLY A 77 9.08 -5.01 2.44
CA GLY A 77 10.20 -5.22 3.36
C GLY A 77 9.85 -6.26 4.42
N ILE A 78 10.87 -6.96 4.93
CA ILE A 78 10.69 -8.01 5.96
C ILE A 78 10.07 -7.48 7.25
N ASN A 79 10.22 -6.18 7.54
CA ASN A 79 9.60 -5.51 8.68
C ASN A 79 8.06 -5.54 8.65
N LYS A 80 7.44 -5.97 7.55
CA LYS A 80 5.99 -6.04 7.37
C LYS A 80 5.41 -7.43 7.53
N ILE A 81 6.26 -8.43 7.73
CA ILE A 81 5.84 -9.82 7.91
C ILE A 81 5.30 -10.03 9.33
N CYS A 82 4.17 -10.71 9.42
CA CYS A 82 3.46 -11.06 10.65
C CYS A 82 3.10 -12.53 10.64
N SER A 83 2.95 -13.14 11.83
CA SER A 83 2.63 -14.57 11.97
C SER A 83 1.21 -14.93 11.52
N ASP A 84 0.28 -13.99 11.59
CA ASP A 84 -1.14 -14.22 11.35
C ASP A 84 -1.87 -12.95 10.96
N ILE A 85 -3.14 -13.09 10.57
CA ILE A 85 -3.95 -11.97 10.09
C ILE A 85 -4.26 -10.94 11.19
N ASP A 86 -4.42 -11.37 12.44
CA ASP A 86 -4.71 -10.48 13.56
C ASP A 86 -3.49 -9.60 13.86
N SER A 87 -2.31 -10.18 13.85
CA SER A 87 -1.03 -9.47 13.99
C SER A 87 -0.78 -8.53 12.81
N ALA A 88 -1.09 -8.96 11.59
CA ALA A 88 -0.98 -8.13 10.39
C ALA A 88 -1.95 -6.93 10.44
N MET A 89 -3.18 -7.14 10.89
CA MET A 89 -4.15 -6.07 11.07
C MET A 89 -3.72 -5.09 12.17
N LYS A 90 -3.21 -5.61 13.30
CA LYS A 90 -2.67 -4.77 14.39
C LYS A 90 -1.49 -3.93 13.90
N ARG A 91 -0.57 -4.54 13.14
CA ARG A 91 0.57 -3.82 12.53
C ARG A 91 0.09 -2.74 11.56
N ALA A 92 -0.80 -3.08 10.64
CA ALA A 92 -1.33 -2.15 9.65
C ALA A 92 -1.97 -0.91 10.29
N ARG A 93 -2.70 -1.10 11.40
CA ARG A 93 -3.37 -0.01 12.13
C ARG A 93 -2.44 0.78 13.05
N ASN A 94 -1.60 0.08 13.84
CA ASN A 94 -0.84 0.73 14.92
C ASN A 94 0.57 1.17 14.49
N VAL A 95 1.11 0.60 13.41
CA VAL A 95 2.42 0.99 12.87
C VAL A 95 2.24 1.74 11.56
N ALA A 96 1.74 1.08 10.52
CA ALA A 96 1.72 1.66 9.18
C ALA A 96 0.78 2.88 9.08
N ALA A 97 -0.47 2.78 9.56
CA ALA A 97 -1.42 3.88 9.47
C ALA A 97 -1.00 5.06 10.36
N THR A 98 -0.58 4.81 11.60
CA THR A 98 -0.15 5.87 12.52
C THR A 98 1.09 6.60 12.02
N ALA A 99 2.08 5.89 11.47
CA ALA A 99 3.24 6.52 10.85
C ALA A 99 2.84 7.33 9.61
N ASN A 100 1.94 6.79 8.78
CA ASN A 100 1.50 7.47 7.57
C ASN A 100 0.73 8.77 7.86
N THR A 101 -0.01 8.88 8.97
CA THR A 101 -0.71 10.12 9.34
C THR A 101 0.22 11.31 9.54
N GLN A 102 1.49 11.07 9.90
CA GLN A 102 2.48 12.14 10.09
C GLN A 102 2.79 12.91 8.80
N ARG A 103 2.52 12.32 7.64
CA ARG A 103 2.79 12.91 6.32
C ARG A 103 1.71 13.91 5.86
N PHE A 104 0.58 13.97 6.56
CA PHE A 104 -0.57 14.78 6.17
C PHE A 104 -0.88 15.84 7.24
N ASP A 105 -1.44 16.96 6.82
CA ASP A 105 -2.02 17.94 7.73
C ASP A 105 -3.46 17.56 8.06
N ILE A 106 -3.62 16.64 9.04
CA ILE A 106 -4.89 16.07 9.47
C ILE A 106 -4.98 16.01 11.00
N LYS A 107 -6.20 16.00 11.52
CA LYS A 107 -6.50 16.03 12.96
C LYS A 107 -7.05 14.68 13.44
N THR A 108 -6.26 13.62 13.26
CA THR A 108 -6.65 12.30 13.77
C THR A 108 -6.04 12.05 15.16
N PRO A 109 -6.72 11.30 16.05
CA PRO A 109 -6.19 10.99 17.39
C PRO A 109 -4.81 10.33 17.34
N CYS A 110 -4.59 9.41 16.41
CA CYS A 110 -3.31 8.69 16.27
C CYS A 110 -2.13 9.59 15.85
N LYS A 111 -2.38 10.70 15.15
CA LYS A 111 -1.33 11.68 14.84
C LYS A 111 -0.77 12.35 16.12
N ILE A 112 -1.61 12.51 17.14
CA ILE A 112 -1.23 13.11 18.42
C ILE A 112 -0.66 12.06 19.37
N THR A 113 -1.34 10.91 19.48
CA THR A 113 -1.02 9.89 20.49
C THR A 113 -0.01 8.83 20.03
N GLY A 114 0.23 8.72 18.71
CA GLY A 114 1.04 7.65 18.13
C GLY A 114 0.37 6.27 18.18
N LYS A 115 -0.90 6.18 18.63
CA LYS A 115 -1.64 4.91 18.78
C LYS A 115 -2.98 4.96 18.09
N CYS A 116 -3.36 3.86 17.46
CA CYS A 116 -4.67 3.71 16.83
C CYS A 116 -5.76 3.62 17.90
N SER A 117 -6.79 4.45 17.79
CA SER A 117 -7.97 4.47 18.65
C SER A 117 -9.23 4.02 17.92
N ASP A 118 -9.11 3.38 16.76
CA ASP A 118 -10.24 2.97 15.91
C ASP A 118 -11.21 4.11 15.56
N CYS A 119 -10.66 5.27 15.31
CA CYS A 119 -11.43 6.49 15.09
C CYS A 119 -12.21 6.47 13.77
N LYS A 120 -13.35 7.17 13.77
CA LYS A 120 -14.10 7.56 12.57
C LYS A 120 -14.07 9.08 12.40
N SER A 121 -12.91 9.67 12.68
CA SER A 121 -12.67 11.10 12.49
C SER A 121 -12.91 11.51 11.03
N PRO A 122 -13.41 12.71 10.75
CA PRO A 122 -13.57 13.20 9.37
C PRO A 122 -12.28 13.14 8.55
N ASP A 123 -11.13 13.31 9.19
CA ASP A 123 -9.81 13.30 8.55
C ASP A 123 -9.18 11.89 8.50
N THR A 124 -9.92 10.82 8.85
CA THR A 124 -9.34 9.48 8.91
C THR A 124 -8.83 9.03 7.55
N ILE A 125 -7.66 8.39 7.56
CA ILE A 125 -7.08 7.74 6.38
C ILE A 125 -7.32 6.21 6.39
N CYS A 126 -8.19 5.73 7.28
CA CYS A 126 -8.47 4.30 7.48
C CYS A 126 -9.93 3.97 7.17
N CYS A 127 -10.38 4.31 5.95
CA CYS A 127 -11.78 4.12 5.55
C CYS A 127 -12.03 2.74 4.93
N GLN A 128 -11.04 2.17 4.26
CA GLN A 128 -11.13 0.85 3.62
C GLN A 128 -10.01 -0.06 4.11
N PHE A 129 -10.39 -1.32 4.37
CA PHE A 129 -9.50 -2.39 4.75
C PHE A 129 -9.62 -3.51 3.71
N LEU A 130 -8.56 -3.77 2.98
CA LEU A 130 -8.48 -4.85 2.02
C LEU A 130 -7.58 -5.95 2.55
N ILE A 131 -8.14 -7.14 2.68
CA ILE A 131 -7.42 -8.37 3.00
C ILE A 131 -7.40 -9.22 1.74
N THR A 132 -6.23 -9.37 1.13
CA THR A 132 -6.04 -10.18 -0.06
C THR A 132 -5.43 -11.52 0.32
N ARG A 133 -6.25 -12.56 0.35
CA ARG A 133 -5.82 -13.92 0.73
C ARG A 133 -5.04 -14.61 -0.38
N TYR A 134 -5.53 -14.51 -1.61
CA TYR A 134 -4.90 -15.01 -2.83
C TYR A 134 -5.56 -14.39 -4.06
N SER A 135 -4.97 -14.55 -5.22
CA SER A 135 -5.56 -14.13 -6.49
C SER A 135 -6.21 -15.33 -7.19
N ARG A 136 -7.48 -15.17 -7.60
CA ARG A 136 -8.16 -16.13 -8.47
C ARG A 136 -7.58 -16.13 -9.90
N HIS A 137 -6.99 -15.00 -10.30
CA HIS A 137 -6.35 -14.84 -11.60
C HIS A 137 -4.87 -15.23 -11.47
N PRO A 138 -4.41 -16.27 -12.18
CA PRO A 138 -3.00 -16.66 -12.17
C PRO A 138 -2.10 -15.49 -12.57
N GLU A 139 -0.96 -15.38 -11.94
CA GLU A 139 0.09 -14.37 -12.22
C GLU A 139 -0.36 -12.90 -12.15
N ARG A 140 -1.52 -12.60 -11.56
CA ARG A 140 -1.93 -11.21 -11.40
C ARG A 140 -1.23 -10.52 -10.23
N ILE A 141 -1.04 -11.22 -9.10
CA ILE A 141 -0.39 -10.66 -7.91
C ILE A 141 0.99 -11.27 -7.75
N HIS A 142 1.99 -10.41 -7.72
CA HIS A 142 3.38 -10.77 -7.48
C HIS A 142 3.86 -10.07 -6.21
N VAL A 143 4.59 -10.77 -5.36
CA VAL A 143 5.21 -10.19 -4.17
C VAL A 143 6.73 -10.37 -4.26
N ILE A 144 7.42 -9.25 -4.18
CA ILE A 144 8.88 -9.19 -4.06
C ILE A 144 9.20 -8.88 -2.61
N LEU A 145 9.71 -9.87 -1.90
CA LEU A 145 10.21 -9.69 -0.54
C LEU A 145 11.64 -9.16 -0.59
N VAL A 146 11.85 -8.07 0.13
CA VAL A 146 13.17 -7.46 0.27
C VAL A 146 13.64 -7.67 1.70
N ASN A 147 14.81 -8.24 1.86
CA ASN A 147 15.42 -8.54 3.16
C ASN A 147 15.97 -7.26 3.84
N GLU A 148 15.16 -6.23 3.87
CA GLU A 148 15.44 -4.93 4.50
C GLU A 148 14.16 -4.36 5.07
N ASP A 149 14.29 -3.44 6.03
CA ASP A 149 13.18 -2.65 6.55
C ASP A 149 12.81 -1.57 5.53
N LEU A 150 11.63 -1.66 4.93
CA LEU A 150 11.16 -0.75 3.91
C LEU A 150 9.80 -0.12 4.24
N GLY A 151 9.77 1.20 4.28
CA GLY A 151 8.57 1.99 4.56
C GLY A 151 7.98 1.69 5.94
N PHE A 152 6.68 1.94 6.06
CA PHE A 152 5.96 1.78 7.35
C PHE A 152 5.33 0.41 7.47
#